data_46e36dbb93b0fed0fdc5c4c6d46b52b8
#
_entry.id   46e36dbb93b0fed0fdc5c4c6d46b52b8
#
_cell.length_a   1.000
_cell.length_b   1.000
_cell.length_c   1.000
_cell.angle_alpha   90.00
_cell.angle_beta   90.00
_cell.angle_gamma   90.00
#
_symmetry.space_group_name_H-M   'P 1'
#
loop_
_entity.id
_entity.type
_entity.pdbx_description
1 polymer ?
#
loop_
_entity_poly.entity_id
_entity_poly.type
_entity_poly.pdbx_seq_one_letter_code
_entity_poly.pdbx_strand_id
1 'polypeptide(L)'
;MQGASVLTLYAILIVAVVQDITSMRISNRLIIMGLFLSMAFGIVLGGMPRIIQVLLNISIPVIMLYLFYLIGVLGAGDIKLFSVIGGFTNLKTLTDCVLAAFVAGAVIAVLKMLYMLSLIHISEPTRLALI
;
A
#
# COMPACT_ATOMS: atom_id res chain seq x y z
N MET A 1 -13.62 -15.00 15.83
CA MET A 1 -14.07 -13.85 15.00
C MET A 1 -12.92 -12.95 14.56
N GLN A 2 -11.88 -12.70 15.36
CA GLN A 2 -10.69 -11.96 14.93
C GLN A 2 -9.95 -12.64 13.74
N GLY A 3 -9.90 -13.97 13.70
CA GLY A 3 -9.31 -14.69 12.57
C GLY A 3 -10.01 -14.46 11.23
N ALA A 4 -11.35 -14.34 11.24
CA ALA A 4 -12.12 -14.07 10.02
C ALA A 4 -11.82 -12.69 9.43
N SER A 5 -11.67 -11.65 10.28
CA SER A 5 -11.31 -10.30 9.80
C SER A 5 -9.92 -10.26 9.19
N VAL A 6 -8.97 -10.98 9.78
CA VAL A 6 -7.60 -11.08 9.25
C VAL A 6 -7.58 -11.84 7.92
N LEU A 7 -8.30 -12.95 7.80
CA LEU A 7 -8.41 -13.69 6.54
C LEU A 7 -9.05 -12.84 5.43
N THR A 8 -10.08 -12.06 5.77
CA THR A 8 -10.72 -11.14 4.83
C THR A 8 -9.74 -10.06 4.35
N LEU A 9 -8.95 -9.50 5.26
CA LEU A 9 -7.91 -8.53 4.90
C LEU A 9 -6.90 -9.14 3.92
N TYR A 10 -6.37 -10.35 4.22
CA TYR A 10 -5.43 -11.03 3.32
C TYR A 10 -6.03 -11.30 1.93
N ALA A 11 -7.31 -11.72 1.87
CA ALA A 11 -7.99 -11.94 0.60
C ALA A 11 -8.07 -10.65 -0.22
N ILE A 12 -8.43 -9.51 0.41
CA ILE A 12 -8.45 -8.20 -0.25
C ILE A 12 -7.06 -7.81 -0.75
N LEU A 13 -6.03 -8.01 0.06
CA LEU A 13 -4.65 -7.66 -0.31
C LEU A 13 -4.15 -8.51 -1.49
N ILE A 14 -4.43 -9.81 -1.51
CA ILE A 14 -4.08 -10.68 -2.64
C ILE A 14 -4.76 -10.20 -3.93
N VAL A 15 -6.05 -9.88 -3.88
CA VAL A 15 -6.78 -9.36 -5.05
C VAL A 15 -6.21 -8.01 -5.49
N ALA A 16 -5.85 -7.13 -4.54
CA ALA A 16 -5.22 -5.84 -4.85
C ALA A 16 -3.89 -6.02 -5.57
N VAL A 17 -3.02 -6.92 -5.09
CA VAL A 17 -1.73 -7.23 -5.71
C VAL A 17 -1.92 -7.79 -7.12
N VAL A 18 -2.87 -8.71 -7.32
CA VAL A 18 -3.18 -9.26 -8.66
C VAL A 18 -3.66 -8.15 -9.59
N GLN A 19 -4.54 -7.26 -9.14
CA GLN A 19 -5.00 -6.13 -9.94
C GLN A 19 -3.87 -5.16 -10.28
N ASP A 20 -2.98 -4.89 -9.34
CA ASP A 20 -1.84 -4.00 -9.57
C ASP A 20 -0.88 -4.57 -10.62
N ILE A 21 -0.52 -5.85 -10.51
CA ILE A 21 0.35 -6.54 -11.48
C ILE A 21 -0.27 -6.60 -12.87
N THR A 22 -1.59 -6.85 -12.98
CA THR A 22 -2.26 -7.04 -14.28
C THR A 22 -2.68 -5.74 -14.94
N SER A 23 -3.09 -4.74 -14.17
CA SER A 23 -3.74 -3.52 -14.69
C SER A 23 -3.02 -2.23 -14.31
N MET A 24 -1.95 -2.31 -13.47
CA MET A 24 -1.26 -1.16 -12.88
C MET A 24 -2.22 -0.18 -12.18
N ARG A 25 -3.36 -0.68 -11.71
CA ARG A 25 -4.42 0.11 -11.06
C ARG A 25 -5.23 -0.76 -10.10
N ILE A 26 -5.43 -0.27 -8.90
CA ILE A 26 -6.33 -0.88 -7.92
C ILE A 26 -7.75 -0.35 -8.14
N SER A 27 -8.73 -1.23 -8.30
CA SER A 27 -10.11 -0.82 -8.56
C SER A 27 -10.73 -0.16 -7.32
N ASN A 28 -11.43 0.96 -7.51
CA ASN A 28 -12.15 1.64 -6.42
C ASN A 28 -13.21 0.73 -5.78
N ARG A 29 -13.79 -0.22 -6.53
CA ARG A 29 -14.78 -1.18 -6.01
C ARG A 29 -14.17 -2.07 -4.92
N LEU A 30 -12.94 -2.56 -5.12
CA LEU A 30 -12.23 -3.36 -4.13
C LEU A 30 -11.97 -2.56 -2.85
N ILE A 31 -11.56 -1.31 -2.97
CA ILE A 31 -11.31 -0.41 -1.83
C ILE A 31 -12.60 -0.15 -1.04
N ILE A 32 -13.69 0.20 -1.74
CA ILE A 32 -14.99 0.46 -1.11
C ILE A 32 -15.50 -0.79 -0.38
N MET A 33 -15.40 -1.97 -1.01
CA MET A 33 -15.72 -3.24 -0.36
C MET A 33 -14.87 -3.48 0.89
N GLY A 34 -13.58 -3.25 0.81
CA GLY A 34 -12.65 -3.41 1.93
C GLY A 34 -13.00 -2.49 3.10
N LEU A 35 -13.26 -1.21 2.83
CA LEU A 35 -13.67 -0.25 3.85
C LEU A 35 -15.02 -0.63 4.48
N PHE A 36 -15.99 -1.03 3.68
CA PHE A 36 -17.30 -1.47 4.18
C PHE A 36 -17.18 -2.71 5.08
N LEU A 37 -16.42 -3.71 4.65
CA LEU A 37 -16.17 -4.92 5.44
C LEU A 37 -15.42 -4.60 6.75
N SER A 38 -14.44 -3.69 6.73
CA SER A 38 -13.73 -3.29 7.95
C SER A 38 -14.65 -2.64 8.98
N MET A 39 -15.59 -1.79 8.52
CA MET A 39 -16.61 -1.21 9.39
C MET A 39 -17.59 -2.25 9.92
N ALA A 40 -18.06 -3.18 9.08
CA ALA A 40 -18.93 -4.28 9.51
C ALA A 40 -18.27 -5.15 10.59
N PHE A 41 -17.01 -5.54 10.39
CA PHE A 41 -16.24 -6.26 11.44
C PHE A 41 -16.02 -5.40 12.70
N GLY A 42 -15.81 -4.09 12.55
CA GLY A 42 -15.69 -3.16 13.67
C GLY A 42 -16.95 -3.17 14.55
N ILE A 43 -18.13 -3.12 13.95
CA ILE A 43 -19.42 -3.18 14.65
C ILE A 43 -19.59 -4.51 15.38
N VAL A 44 -19.35 -5.62 14.68
CA VAL A 44 -19.54 -6.98 15.22
C VAL A 44 -18.57 -7.30 16.36
N LEU A 45 -17.33 -6.80 16.29
CA LEU A 45 -16.27 -7.15 17.25
C LEU A 45 -16.20 -6.24 18.47
N GLY A 46 -16.73 -5.02 18.42
CA GLY A 46 -16.54 -4.08 19.53
C GLY A 46 -17.57 -2.95 19.64
N GLY A 47 -18.62 -2.98 18.84
CA GLY A 47 -19.70 -1.98 18.93
C GLY A 47 -19.26 -0.54 18.58
N MET A 48 -19.98 0.45 19.10
CA MET A 48 -19.76 1.89 18.81
C MET A 48 -18.34 2.41 19.13
N PRO A 49 -17.69 2.06 20.27
CA PRO A 49 -16.33 2.55 20.54
C PRO A 49 -15.33 2.09 19.49
N ARG A 50 -15.50 0.89 18.95
CA ARG A 50 -14.61 0.36 17.91
C ARG A 50 -14.81 1.01 16.55
N ILE A 51 -16.01 1.47 16.25
CA ILE A 51 -16.27 2.20 14.99
C ILE A 51 -15.44 3.48 14.94
N ILE A 52 -15.41 4.25 16.02
CA ILE A 52 -14.62 5.47 16.10
C ILE A 52 -13.14 5.17 15.85
N GLN A 53 -12.63 4.10 16.45
CA GLN A 53 -11.25 3.67 16.27
C GLN A 53 -10.96 3.23 14.83
N VAL A 54 -11.88 2.50 14.19
CA VAL A 54 -11.78 2.11 12.78
C VAL A 54 -11.77 3.34 11.87
N LEU A 55 -12.65 4.32 12.10
CA LEU A 55 -12.70 5.56 11.33
C LEU A 55 -11.39 6.37 11.46
N LEU A 56 -10.86 6.48 12.67
CA LEU A 56 -9.56 7.13 12.90
C LEU A 56 -8.44 6.41 12.14
N ASN A 57 -8.37 5.08 12.25
CA ASN A 57 -7.34 4.29 11.57
C ASN A 57 -7.45 4.33 10.04
N ILE A 58 -8.66 4.49 9.49
CA ILE A 58 -8.87 4.71 8.04
C ILE A 58 -8.37 6.10 7.63
N SER A 59 -8.60 7.12 8.45
CA SER A 59 -8.26 8.51 8.13
C SER A 59 -6.76 8.83 8.27
N ILE A 60 -6.07 8.19 9.20
CA ILE A 60 -4.65 8.44 9.49
C ILE A 60 -3.76 8.25 8.24
N PRO A 61 -3.84 7.14 7.48
CA PRO A 61 -3.03 6.98 6.27
C PRO A 61 -3.31 8.05 5.23
N VAL A 62 -4.55 8.47 5.07
CA VAL A 62 -4.91 9.53 4.13
C VAL A 62 -4.20 10.81 4.50
N ILE A 63 -4.28 11.23 5.77
CA ILE A 63 -3.68 12.49 6.24
C ILE A 63 -2.15 12.44 6.17
N MET A 64 -1.54 11.36 6.68
CA MET A 64 -0.07 11.24 6.73
C MET A 64 0.55 11.07 5.34
N LEU A 65 -0.04 10.26 4.49
CA LEU A 65 0.54 9.92 3.19
C LEU A 65 0.12 10.89 2.08
N TYR A 66 -0.82 11.80 2.36
CA TYR A 66 -1.26 12.81 1.39
C TYR A 66 -0.12 13.71 0.92
N LEU A 67 0.80 14.07 1.82
CA LEU A 67 1.98 14.86 1.45
C LEU A 67 2.87 14.12 0.45
N PHE A 68 3.09 12.82 0.66
CA PHE A 68 3.88 11.98 -0.27
C PHE A 68 3.19 11.82 -1.63
N TYR A 69 1.86 11.83 -1.64
CA TYR A 69 1.08 11.86 -2.87
C TYR A 69 1.28 13.17 -3.63
N LEU A 70 1.25 14.33 -2.96
CA LEU A 70 1.43 15.64 -3.60
C LEU A 70 2.80 15.81 -4.25
N ILE A 71 3.85 15.23 -3.65
CA ILE A 71 5.21 15.26 -4.21
C ILE A 71 5.46 14.13 -5.21
N GLY A 72 4.44 13.31 -5.52
CA GLY A 72 4.51 12.27 -6.54
C GLY A 72 5.29 11.01 -6.13
N VAL A 73 5.60 10.82 -4.84
CA VAL A 73 6.32 9.66 -4.32
C VAL A 73 5.41 8.43 -4.19
N LEU A 74 4.13 8.65 -3.87
CA LEU A 74 3.14 7.60 -3.67
C LEU A 74 1.96 7.75 -4.63
N GLY A 75 1.43 6.61 -5.09
CA GLY A 75 0.20 6.56 -5.86
C GLY A 75 -1.05 6.72 -4.98
N ALA A 76 -2.12 7.28 -5.54
CA ALA A 76 -3.41 7.38 -4.84
C ALA A 76 -3.99 5.99 -4.48
N GLY A 77 -3.61 4.93 -5.23
CA GLY A 77 -3.99 3.54 -4.95
C GLY A 77 -3.41 3.04 -3.64
N ASP A 78 -2.13 3.35 -3.38
CA ASP A 78 -1.41 2.91 -2.18
C ASP A 78 -2.03 3.51 -0.92
N ILE A 79 -2.36 4.81 -0.93
CA ILE A 79 -3.00 5.48 0.20
C ILE A 79 -4.35 4.83 0.53
N LYS A 80 -5.15 4.55 -0.50
CA LYS A 80 -6.45 3.88 -0.33
C LYS A 80 -6.28 2.47 0.25
N LEU A 81 -5.25 1.73 -0.19
CA LEU A 81 -4.95 0.41 0.32
C LEU A 81 -4.52 0.45 1.79
N PHE A 82 -3.66 1.39 2.18
CA PHE A 82 -3.30 1.60 3.58
C PHE A 82 -4.50 1.98 4.45
N SER A 83 -5.47 2.73 3.90
CA SER A 83 -6.72 3.02 4.61
C SER A 83 -7.54 1.74 4.87
N VAL A 84 -7.60 0.82 3.91
CA VAL A 84 -8.24 -0.49 4.12
C VAL A 84 -7.51 -1.28 5.20
N ILE A 85 -6.17 -1.36 5.16
CA ILE A 85 -5.36 -2.02 6.19
C ILE A 85 -5.65 -1.41 7.57
N GLY A 86 -5.68 -0.08 7.67
CA GLY A 86 -6.00 0.64 8.91
C GLY A 86 -7.36 0.28 9.48
N GLY A 87 -8.36 0.08 8.62
CA GLY A 87 -9.71 -0.32 9.03
C GLY A 87 -9.80 -1.69 9.68
N PHE A 88 -8.93 -2.63 9.29
CA PHE A 88 -8.88 -3.99 9.83
C PHE A 88 -7.89 -4.15 11.00
N THR A 89 -6.92 -3.26 11.12
CA THR A 89 -5.81 -3.38 12.08
C THR A 89 -5.85 -2.29 13.14
N ASN A 90 -4.92 -2.36 14.09
CA ASN A 90 -4.67 -1.28 15.04
C ASN A 90 -3.62 -0.30 14.48
N LEU A 91 -3.51 0.87 15.10
CA LEU A 91 -2.58 1.92 14.68
C LEU A 91 -1.12 1.45 14.64
N LYS A 92 -0.70 0.64 15.61
CA LYS A 92 0.66 0.10 15.64
C LYS A 92 0.96 -0.77 14.42
N THR A 93 0.10 -1.75 14.14
CA THR A 93 0.27 -2.63 12.97
C THR A 93 0.22 -1.82 11.66
N LEU A 94 -0.64 -0.81 11.58
CA LEU A 94 -0.71 0.07 10.41
C LEU A 94 0.61 0.82 10.20
N THR A 95 1.18 1.42 11.24
CA THR A 95 2.48 2.12 11.13
C THR A 95 3.61 1.17 10.76
N ASP A 96 3.64 -0.04 11.35
CA ASP A 96 4.62 -1.06 10.98
C ASP A 96 4.50 -1.47 9.50
N CYS A 97 3.29 -1.62 8.98
CA CYS A 97 3.04 -1.90 7.56
C CYS A 97 3.51 -0.76 6.65
N VAL A 98 3.22 0.49 7.01
CA VAL A 98 3.66 1.67 6.25
C VAL A 98 5.19 1.74 6.22
N LEU A 99 5.84 1.60 7.38
CA LEU A 99 7.31 1.61 7.46
C LEU A 99 7.93 0.48 6.64
N ALA A 100 7.40 -0.74 6.75
CA ALA A 100 7.88 -1.89 5.97
C ALA A 100 7.75 -1.64 4.45
N ALA A 101 6.64 -1.04 4.01
CA ALA A 101 6.44 -0.70 2.60
C ALA A 101 7.44 0.35 2.10
N PHE A 102 7.73 1.39 2.90
CA PHE A 102 8.74 2.39 2.56
C PHE A 102 10.15 1.79 2.49
N VAL A 103 10.51 0.93 3.43
CA VAL A 103 11.81 0.24 3.42
C VAL A 103 11.94 -0.67 2.19
N ALA A 104 10.91 -1.48 1.91
CA ALA A 104 10.89 -2.33 0.73
C ALA A 104 10.97 -1.53 -0.57
N GLY A 105 10.23 -0.43 -0.68
CA GLY A 105 10.27 0.48 -1.82
C GLY A 105 11.65 1.11 -2.00
N ALA A 106 12.30 1.55 -0.93
CA ALA A 106 13.64 2.10 -0.97
C ALA A 106 14.68 1.07 -1.45
N VAL A 107 14.60 -0.17 -0.95
CA VAL A 107 15.48 -1.27 -1.40
C VAL A 107 15.30 -1.54 -2.89
N ILE A 108 14.06 -1.66 -3.36
CA ILE A 108 13.76 -1.88 -4.78
C ILE A 108 14.27 -0.71 -5.64
N ALA A 109 14.09 0.53 -5.19
CA ALA A 109 14.57 1.71 -5.91
C ALA A 109 16.09 1.72 -6.03
N VAL A 110 16.83 1.40 -4.96
CA VAL A 110 18.29 1.29 -4.99
C VAL A 110 18.75 0.19 -5.92
N LEU A 111 18.15 -1.00 -5.86
CA LEU A 111 18.48 -2.11 -6.76
C LEU A 111 18.24 -1.74 -8.23
N LYS A 112 17.12 -1.08 -8.53
CA LYS A 112 16.82 -0.60 -9.88
C LYS A 112 17.83 0.44 -10.37
N MET A 113 18.23 1.36 -9.49
CA MET A 113 19.22 2.39 -9.82
C MET A 113 20.59 1.75 -10.12
N LEU A 114 21.05 0.80 -9.30
CA LEU A 114 22.29 0.07 -9.53
C LEU A 114 22.25 -0.72 -10.84
N TYR A 115 21.12 -1.37 -11.13
CA TYR A 115 20.95 -2.09 -12.40
C TYR A 115 21.02 -1.15 -13.61
N MET A 116 20.38 0.02 -13.56
CA MET A 116 20.43 1.00 -14.65
C MET A 116 21.84 1.56 -14.85
N LEU A 117 22.57 1.88 -13.77
CA LEU A 117 23.96 2.33 -13.84
C LEU A 117 24.88 1.27 -14.48
N SER A 118 24.67 -0.01 -14.16
CA SER A 118 25.40 -1.12 -14.78
C SER A 118 25.16 -1.20 -16.29
N LEU A 119 23.93 -0.99 -16.76
CA LEU A 119 23.60 -0.99 -18.19
C LEU A 119 24.24 0.17 -18.95
N ILE A 120 24.31 1.37 -18.33
CA ILE A 120 24.92 2.55 -18.96
C ILE A 120 26.43 2.30 -19.13
N HIS A 121 27.09 1.68 -18.16
CA HIS A 121 28.52 1.39 -18.25
C HIS A 121 28.89 0.36 -19.34
N ILE A 122 27.95 -0.50 -19.72
CA ILE A 122 28.13 -1.50 -20.80
C ILE A 122 27.89 -0.89 -22.18
N SER A 123 27.07 0.17 -22.30
CA SER A 123 26.68 0.75 -23.59
C SER A 123 27.63 1.87 -24.09
N GLU A 124 28.46 2.45 -23.23
CA GLU A 124 29.40 3.54 -23.63
C GLU A 124 30.62 3.11 -24.45
N PRO A 125 31.24 1.91 -24.31
CA PRO A 125 32.45 1.58 -25.10
C PRO A 125 32.19 1.42 -26.59
N THR A 126 30.94 1.21 -27.02
CA THR A 126 30.64 1.02 -28.46
C THR A 126 30.52 2.30 -29.28
N ARG A 127 30.37 3.47 -28.65
CA ARG A 127 30.30 4.75 -29.37
C ARG A 127 31.65 5.39 -29.69
N LEU A 128 32.67 5.07 -28.87
CA LEU A 128 34.04 5.59 -29.07
C LEU A 128 34.89 4.77 -30.07
N ALA A 129 34.41 3.61 -30.48
CA ALA A 129 35.10 2.74 -31.46
C ALA A 129 34.67 3.00 -32.94
N LEU A 130 33.82 4.02 -33.18
CA LEU A 130 33.28 4.34 -34.52
C LEU A 130 33.67 5.76 -35.01
N ILE A 131 34.75 6.35 -34.45
CA ILE A 131 35.35 7.60 -34.98
C ILE A 131 36.74 7.31 -35.50
#